data_e5e967618adaf1b4d2adc545d2eff6f2
#
_entry.id   e5e967618adaf1b4d2adc545d2eff6f2
#
_cell.length_a   1.000
_cell.length_b   1.000
_cell.length_c   1.000
_cell.angle_alpha   90.00
_cell.angle_beta   90.00
_cell.angle_gamma   90.00
#
_symmetry.space_group_name_H-M   'P 1'
#
loop_
_entity.id
_entity.type
_entity.pdbx_description
1 polymer ?
#
loop_
_entity_poly.entity_id
_entity_poly.type
_entity_poly.pdbx_seq_one_letter_code
_entity_poly.pdbx_strand_id
1 'polypeptide(L)'
;MKYIQSTLLLLAALVIGRPTSHAQTRKTENLIIVGWDGVRWQEIFTGVDSAIMNDRTYTKRSSAMRAEFWDDDVNVRRKKLLPFFWGTLSQQGQLYGNRTLGNKVDVANRWHVTLPGFTETLIGFADSAVDGNHSVPEKDANVLEFINNQPAYKRKVAVFATSKLYDNILNVKRSGLIINCDSEEVHLPGTAFQLLNEEQRLSPQIFGERLDLVTYFQAKEYLKEYHPRVLYINFSETDNYGHAGSYDWYISTLHGQERLIADLWNYIQSIPQYKDKTTLLISNDHGRGDKVKSQWTSHGPGIQDSKDIFILAMGPDMPPLGEMNNDQQLYQGQIAATLAKFLGLDYVADHPVMPFIPTMFKK
;
A
#
# COMPACT_ATOMS: atom_id res chain seq x y z
N MET A 1 -83.20 26.92 -22.49
CA MET A 1 -82.63 26.21 -21.32
C MET A 1 -81.56 25.25 -21.87
N LYS A 2 -80.29 25.59 -21.73
CA LYS A 2 -79.13 24.71 -22.08
C LYS A 2 -78.29 24.60 -20.87
N TYR A 3 -78.16 23.37 -20.33
CA TYR A 3 -77.27 23.03 -19.21
C TYR A 3 -75.85 22.87 -19.72
N ILE A 4 -74.91 23.64 -19.13
CA ILE A 4 -73.49 23.48 -19.32
C ILE A 4 -73.00 22.63 -18.12
N GLN A 5 -72.54 21.42 -18.44
CA GLN A 5 -71.84 20.56 -17.46
C GLN A 5 -70.34 20.91 -17.50
N SER A 6 -69.83 21.42 -16.36
CA SER A 6 -68.41 21.67 -16.18
C SER A 6 -67.76 20.41 -15.59
N THR A 7 -66.89 19.79 -16.37
CA THR A 7 -66.09 18.64 -15.93
C THR A 7 -64.81 19.16 -15.26
N LEU A 8 -64.65 18.94 -13.94
CA LEU A 8 -63.43 19.21 -13.22
C LEU A 8 -62.47 18.05 -13.45
N LEU A 9 -61.34 18.30 -14.08
CA LEU A 9 -60.23 17.38 -14.14
C LEU A 9 -59.34 17.56 -12.90
N LEU A 10 -59.33 16.55 -12.01
CA LEU A 10 -58.36 16.46 -10.90
C LEU A 10 -57.02 15.94 -11.45
N LEU A 11 -56.01 16.78 -11.53
CA LEU A 11 -54.61 16.34 -11.71
C LEU A 11 -54.05 15.85 -10.37
N ALA A 12 -53.92 14.54 -10.22
CA ALA A 12 -53.13 13.95 -9.13
C ALA A 12 -51.63 14.03 -9.47
N ALA A 13 -50.94 14.94 -8.83
CA ALA A 13 -49.46 14.99 -8.90
C ALA A 13 -48.84 13.83 -8.12
N LEU A 14 -48.37 12.81 -8.82
CA LEU A 14 -47.53 11.76 -8.22
C LEU A 14 -46.16 12.39 -7.82
N VAL A 15 -46.03 12.66 -6.53
CA VAL A 15 -44.70 12.96 -5.96
C VAL A 15 -43.93 11.65 -5.86
N ILE A 16 -43.14 11.35 -6.86
CA ILE A 16 -42.17 10.27 -6.81
C ILE A 16 -41.06 10.72 -5.86
N GLY A 17 -41.19 10.32 -4.59
CA GLY A 17 -40.13 10.46 -3.62
C GLY A 17 -38.85 9.73 -4.12
N ARG A 18 -37.82 10.47 -4.54
CA ARG A 18 -36.51 9.89 -4.77
C ARG A 18 -36.03 9.31 -3.44
N PRO A 19 -35.61 8.03 -3.38
CA PRO A 19 -35.00 7.51 -2.20
C PRO A 19 -33.76 8.35 -1.91
N THR A 20 -33.76 9.07 -0.81
CA THR A 20 -32.54 9.69 -0.29
C THR A 20 -31.64 8.55 0.15
N SER A 21 -30.69 8.18 -0.71
CA SER A 21 -29.58 7.34 -0.32
C SER A 21 -28.86 8.07 0.82
N HIS A 22 -29.06 7.61 2.05
CA HIS A 22 -28.22 8.03 3.16
C HIS A 22 -26.82 7.51 2.86
N ALA A 23 -25.98 8.37 2.29
CA ALA A 23 -24.56 8.07 2.16
C ALA A 23 -24.07 7.78 3.58
N GLN A 24 -23.62 6.55 3.81
CA GLN A 24 -23.05 6.14 5.09
C GLN A 24 -21.89 7.08 5.42
N THR A 25 -21.96 7.79 6.54
CA THR A 25 -20.93 8.70 6.98
C THR A 25 -19.65 7.89 7.25
N ARG A 26 -18.61 8.10 6.44
CA ARG A 26 -17.31 7.44 6.62
C ARG A 26 -16.67 7.94 7.91
N LYS A 27 -16.05 7.00 8.64
CA LYS A 27 -15.27 7.30 9.85
C LYS A 27 -13.81 7.56 9.54
N THR A 28 -13.32 7.02 8.40
CA THR A 28 -11.95 7.23 7.94
C THR A 28 -11.76 8.69 7.54
N GLU A 29 -10.91 9.36 8.25
CA GLU A 29 -10.51 10.73 8.00
C GLU A 29 -9.05 10.84 7.56
N ASN A 30 -8.26 9.79 7.82
CA ASN A 30 -6.84 9.74 7.53
C ASN A 30 -6.46 8.42 6.86
N LEU A 31 -5.43 8.46 6.02
CA LEU A 31 -4.85 7.27 5.39
C LEU A 31 -3.37 7.17 5.74
N ILE A 32 -2.95 5.97 6.12
CA ILE A 32 -1.55 5.55 6.13
C ILE A 32 -1.41 4.50 5.05
N ILE A 33 -0.51 4.71 4.11
CA ILE A 33 -0.31 3.83 2.96
C ILE A 33 1.14 3.40 2.97
N VAL A 34 1.39 2.09 2.87
CA VAL A 34 2.74 1.54 2.78
C VAL A 34 2.89 0.82 1.45
N GLY A 35 3.81 1.31 0.62
CA GLY A 35 4.31 0.65 -0.56
C GLY A 35 5.53 -0.18 -0.17
N TRP A 36 5.50 -1.49 -0.39
CA TRP A 36 6.52 -2.42 0.07
C TRP A 36 7.17 -3.14 -1.10
N ASP A 37 8.36 -2.73 -1.47
CA ASP A 37 9.00 -3.16 -2.71
C ASP A 37 9.43 -4.64 -2.67
N GLY A 38 9.06 -5.38 -3.72
CA GLY A 38 9.55 -6.72 -4.01
C GLY A 38 9.26 -7.81 -2.98
N VAL A 39 8.28 -7.62 -2.11
CA VAL A 39 7.91 -8.62 -1.09
C VAL A 39 7.10 -9.74 -1.71
N ARG A 40 7.49 -10.99 -1.44
CA ARG A 40 6.75 -12.16 -1.90
C ARG A 40 5.50 -12.39 -1.05
N TRP A 41 4.39 -12.75 -1.67
CA TRP A 41 3.16 -13.13 -0.96
C TRP A 41 3.35 -14.36 -0.06
N GLN A 42 4.29 -15.23 -0.41
CA GLN A 42 4.58 -16.45 0.35
C GLN A 42 5.00 -16.13 1.78
N GLU A 43 5.94 -15.20 1.97
CA GLU A 43 6.38 -14.84 3.31
C GLU A 43 5.28 -14.19 4.13
N ILE A 44 4.37 -13.45 3.48
CA ILE A 44 3.21 -12.86 4.16
C ILE A 44 2.28 -13.94 4.71
N PHE A 45 1.95 -14.94 3.89
CA PHE A 45 0.89 -15.90 4.23
C PHE A 45 1.39 -17.24 4.75
N THR A 46 2.64 -17.61 4.45
CA THR A 46 3.19 -18.91 4.86
C THR A 46 4.42 -18.81 5.76
N GLY A 47 4.94 -17.59 5.98
CA GLY A 47 6.17 -17.37 6.73
C GLY A 47 7.42 -17.77 5.92
N VAL A 48 8.51 -18.04 6.61
CA VAL A 48 9.81 -18.31 5.99
C VAL A 48 9.75 -19.55 5.08
N ASP A 49 10.29 -19.39 3.85
CA ASP A 49 10.39 -20.49 2.87
C ASP A 49 11.54 -21.43 3.26
N SER A 50 11.19 -22.69 3.55
CA SER A 50 12.17 -23.69 3.99
C SER A 50 13.18 -24.08 2.91
N ALA A 51 12.79 -24.06 1.63
CA ALA A 51 13.67 -24.45 0.54
C ALA A 51 14.77 -23.40 0.32
N ILE A 52 14.46 -22.11 0.50
CA ILE A 52 15.42 -21.02 0.39
C ILE A 52 16.21 -20.89 1.69
N MET A 53 15.57 -20.97 2.85
CA MET A 53 16.21 -20.90 4.17
C MET A 53 17.30 -21.96 4.38
N ASN A 54 17.11 -23.18 3.84
CA ASN A 54 18.07 -24.26 3.97
C ASN A 54 19.14 -24.28 2.86
N ASP A 55 19.06 -23.39 1.88
CA ASP A 55 20.04 -23.30 0.80
C ASP A 55 21.15 -22.30 1.18
N ARG A 56 22.38 -22.82 1.35
CA ARG A 56 23.54 -22.02 1.74
C ARG A 56 23.96 -20.99 0.67
N THR A 57 23.46 -21.11 -0.54
CA THR A 57 23.66 -20.11 -1.58
C THR A 57 23.01 -18.79 -1.19
N TYR A 58 21.80 -18.88 -0.61
CA TYR A 58 20.96 -17.73 -0.29
C TYR A 58 20.92 -17.37 1.21
N THR A 59 21.18 -18.35 2.08
CA THR A 59 21.02 -18.18 3.54
C THR A 59 22.30 -18.60 4.26
N LYS A 60 23.06 -17.62 4.75
CA LYS A 60 24.29 -17.88 5.50
C LYS A 60 24.02 -18.22 6.97
N ARG A 61 22.96 -17.66 7.56
CA ARG A 61 22.55 -17.81 8.95
C ARG A 61 21.36 -18.76 9.13
N SER A 62 21.29 -19.84 8.36
CA SER A 62 20.12 -20.75 8.32
C SER A 62 19.70 -21.26 9.71
N SER A 63 20.66 -21.64 10.59
CA SER A 63 20.36 -22.13 11.94
C SER A 63 19.71 -21.04 12.81
N ALA A 64 20.20 -19.80 12.74
CA ALA A 64 19.63 -18.67 13.47
C ALA A 64 18.22 -18.35 12.97
N MET A 65 18.03 -18.28 11.66
CA MET A 65 16.71 -18.05 11.05
C MET A 65 15.71 -19.15 11.41
N ARG A 66 16.16 -20.42 11.42
CA ARG A 66 15.30 -21.52 11.85
C ARG A 66 14.88 -21.37 13.30
N ALA A 67 15.80 -21.02 14.19
CA ALA A 67 15.49 -20.83 15.61
C ALA A 67 14.51 -19.68 15.84
N GLU A 68 14.64 -18.60 15.07
CA GLU A 68 13.86 -17.38 15.25
C GLU A 68 12.48 -17.45 14.56
N PHE A 69 12.43 -17.89 13.31
CA PHE A 69 11.24 -17.73 12.45
C PHE A 69 10.58 -19.05 12.05
N TRP A 70 11.26 -20.21 12.16
CA TRP A 70 10.68 -21.46 11.70
C TRP A 70 9.73 -22.08 12.70
N ASP A 71 8.69 -22.68 12.16
CA ASP A 71 7.80 -23.62 12.83
C ASP A 71 7.17 -24.53 11.77
N ASP A 72 6.85 -25.78 12.14
CA ASP A 72 6.19 -26.69 11.22
C ASP A 72 4.71 -26.30 11.00
N ASP A 73 4.06 -25.72 12.02
CA ASP A 73 2.75 -25.08 11.86
C ASP A 73 2.90 -23.73 11.13
N VAL A 74 2.27 -23.62 9.97
CA VAL A 74 2.28 -22.43 9.14
C VAL A 74 1.73 -21.20 9.87
N ASN A 75 0.74 -21.36 10.75
CA ASN A 75 0.14 -20.25 11.49
C ASN A 75 1.09 -19.71 12.56
N VAL A 76 1.86 -20.60 13.19
CA VAL A 76 2.89 -20.21 14.14
C VAL A 76 4.04 -19.55 13.40
N ARG A 77 4.51 -20.14 12.28
CA ARG A 77 5.63 -19.65 11.48
C ARG A 77 5.38 -18.25 10.92
N ARG A 78 4.22 -18.00 10.30
CA ARG A 78 3.88 -16.67 9.76
C ARG A 78 3.71 -15.62 10.87
N LYS A 79 3.22 -16.01 12.05
CA LYS A 79 3.10 -15.12 13.20
C LYS A 79 4.45 -14.82 13.85
N LYS A 80 5.41 -15.75 13.85
CA LYS A 80 6.79 -15.49 14.28
C LYS A 80 7.44 -14.43 13.38
N LEU A 81 7.22 -14.52 12.07
CA LEU A 81 7.79 -13.58 11.10
C LEU A 81 7.10 -12.22 11.15
N LEU A 82 5.77 -12.18 11.20
CA LEU A 82 4.93 -10.98 11.06
C LEU A 82 3.90 -10.89 12.21
N PRO A 83 4.36 -10.64 13.44
CA PRO A 83 3.52 -10.71 14.64
C PRO A 83 2.38 -9.67 14.64
N PHE A 84 2.59 -8.45 14.13
CA PHE A 84 1.55 -7.43 14.05
C PHE A 84 0.48 -7.79 13.01
N PHE A 85 0.90 -8.30 11.85
CA PHE A 85 -0.07 -8.69 10.82
C PHE A 85 -0.95 -9.84 11.29
N TRP A 86 -0.36 -10.87 11.90
CA TRP A 86 -1.11 -12.05 12.35
C TRP A 86 -1.68 -11.93 13.77
N GLY A 87 -1.25 -10.95 14.53
CA GLY A 87 -1.78 -10.67 15.88
C GLY A 87 -2.81 -9.56 15.92
N THR A 88 -2.68 -8.54 15.08
CA THR A 88 -3.52 -7.34 15.11
C THR A 88 -4.29 -7.13 13.81
N LEU A 89 -3.58 -7.02 12.67
CA LEU A 89 -4.23 -6.67 11.40
C LEU A 89 -5.23 -7.76 10.96
N SER A 90 -4.89 -9.03 11.10
CA SER A 90 -5.78 -10.14 10.77
C SER A 90 -7.06 -10.19 11.61
N GLN A 91 -7.04 -9.60 12.79
CA GLN A 91 -8.20 -9.55 13.68
C GLN A 91 -9.07 -8.30 13.47
N GLN A 92 -8.51 -7.24 12.90
CA GLN A 92 -9.16 -5.94 12.77
C GLN A 92 -9.40 -5.50 11.32
N GLY A 93 -8.85 -6.22 10.35
CA GLY A 93 -8.84 -5.86 8.94
C GLY A 93 -9.08 -7.02 8.00
N GLN A 94 -8.47 -6.94 6.83
CA GLN A 94 -8.57 -7.93 5.75
C GLN A 94 -7.22 -8.12 5.08
N LEU A 95 -6.88 -9.38 4.74
CA LEU A 95 -5.66 -9.77 4.07
C LEU A 95 -6.01 -10.51 2.77
N TYR A 96 -5.61 -9.95 1.64
CA TYR A 96 -5.85 -10.49 0.30
C TYR A 96 -4.55 -10.93 -0.35
N GLY A 97 -4.62 -12.01 -1.13
CA GLY A 97 -3.50 -12.50 -1.92
C GLY A 97 -2.97 -13.87 -1.47
N ASN A 98 -3.64 -14.56 -0.52
CA ASN A 98 -3.27 -15.94 -0.20
C ASN A 98 -3.72 -16.88 -1.30
N ARG A 99 -2.81 -17.19 -2.21
CA ARG A 99 -3.08 -18.07 -3.35
C ARG A 99 -3.35 -19.51 -2.97
N THR A 100 -2.89 -19.96 -1.79
CA THR A 100 -3.19 -21.30 -1.29
C THR A 100 -4.67 -21.46 -0.94
N LEU A 101 -5.36 -20.36 -0.69
CA LEU A 101 -6.79 -20.30 -0.40
C LEU A 101 -7.64 -19.84 -1.60
N GLY A 102 -7.03 -19.70 -2.80
CA GLY A 102 -7.72 -19.28 -4.02
C GLY A 102 -7.90 -17.74 -4.12
N ASN A 103 -7.51 -16.98 -3.11
CA ASN A 103 -7.60 -15.53 -3.15
C ASN A 103 -6.36 -14.94 -3.83
N LYS A 104 -6.57 -14.17 -4.90
CA LYS A 104 -5.49 -13.69 -5.77
C LYS A 104 -5.52 -12.18 -5.90
N VAL A 105 -4.36 -11.57 -5.84
CA VAL A 105 -4.11 -10.19 -6.21
C VAL A 105 -2.96 -10.17 -7.21
N ASP A 106 -3.17 -9.56 -8.37
CA ASP A 106 -2.18 -9.51 -9.44
C ASP A 106 -1.83 -8.06 -9.81
N VAL A 107 -0.58 -7.88 -10.22
CA VAL A 107 -0.18 -6.74 -11.04
C VAL A 107 -0.77 -6.94 -12.44
N ALA A 108 -1.42 -5.93 -12.99
CA ALA A 108 -2.03 -6.02 -14.33
C ALA A 108 -1.07 -5.55 -15.44
N ASN A 109 -0.08 -4.70 -15.13
CA ASN A 109 0.95 -4.34 -16.09
C ASN A 109 1.85 -5.55 -16.40
N ARG A 110 2.37 -5.62 -17.62
CA ARG A 110 3.19 -6.76 -18.08
C ARG A 110 4.64 -6.74 -17.58
N TRP A 111 5.08 -5.65 -16.97
CA TRP A 111 6.48 -5.43 -16.65
C TRP A 111 6.90 -6.03 -15.31
N HIS A 112 6.00 -6.05 -14.34
CA HIS A 112 6.22 -6.57 -12.98
C HIS A 112 7.53 -6.06 -12.37
N VAL A 113 7.74 -4.73 -12.45
CA VAL A 113 8.89 -4.02 -11.89
C VAL A 113 8.42 -2.76 -11.19
N THR A 114 9.28 -2.15 -10.38
CA THR A 114 8.97 -1.11 -9.40
C THR A 114 8.18 0.07 -9.95
N LEU A 115 8.69 0.75 -11.00
CA LEU A 115 8.03 1.96 -11.49
C LEU A 115 6.65 1.68 -12.07
N PRO A 116 6.44 0.74 -13.01
CA PRO A 116 5.10 0.38 -13.48
C PRO A 116 4.19 -0.15 -12.38
N GLY A 117 4.70 -0.89 -11.41
CA GLY A 117 3.92 -1.45 -10.31
C GLY A 117 3.35 -0.35 -9.41
N PHE A 118 4.19 0.50 -8.83
CA PHE A 118 3.69 1.60 -7.99
C PHE A 118 2.92 2.65 -8.80
N THR A 119 3.26 2.86 -10.08
CA THR A 119 2.42 3.70 -10.97
C THR A 119 1.01 3.13 -11.08
N GLU A 120 0.86 1.84 -11.41
CA GLU A 120 -0.46 1.17 -11.48
C GLU A 120 -1.25 1.32 -10.17
N THR A 121 -0.56 1.14 -9.02
CA THR A 121 -1.15 1.33 -7.69
C THR A 121 -1.77 2.71 -7.53
N LEU A 122 -1.10 3.75 -8.02
CA LEU A 122 -1.45 5.13 -7.73
C LEU A 122 -2.33 5.79 -8.79
N ILE A 123 -2.20 5.41 -10.08
CA ILE A 123 -3.07 5.93 -11.14
C ILE A 123 -4.33 5.09 -11.35
N GLY A 124 -4.35 3.83 -10.88
CA GLY A 124 -5.53 2.97 -10.91
C GLY A 124 -5.70 2.15 -12.19
N PHE A 125 -4.69 2.04 -13.03
CA PHE A 125 -4.69 1.16 -14.20
C PHE A 125 -3.26 0.84 -14.67
N ALA A 126 -3.13 -0.22 -15.48
CA ALA A 126 -1.86 -0.60 -16.09
C ALA A 126 -1.61 0.26 -17.35
N ASP A 127 -0.83 1.34 -17.22
CA ASP A 127 -0.47 2.18 -18.38
C ASP A 127 0.61 1.46 -19.22
N SER A 128 0.27 1.16 -20.47
CA SER A 128 1.20 0.54 -21.42
C SER A 128 2.35 1.45 -21.86
N ALA A 129 2.25 2.75 -21.61
CA ALA A 129 3.32 3.72 -21.88
C ALA A 129 4.42 3.69 -20.84
N VAL A 130 4.15 3.13 -19.65
CA VAL A 130 5.13 2.91 -18.58
C VAL A 130 5.80 1.56 -18.80
N ASP A 131 6.97 1.56 -19.44
CA ASP A 131 7.59 0.37 -20.03
C ASP A 131 8.85 -0.14 -19.30
N GLY A 132 8.88 -0.01 -17.99
CA GLY A 132 9.96 -0.46 -17.12
C GLY A 132 10.42 0.63 -16.16
N ASN A 133 11.55 0.43 -15.50
CA ASN A 133 12.10 1.40 -14.54
C ASN A 133 12.81 2.58 -15.25
N HIS A 134 12.27 3.05 -16.39
CA HIS A 134 12.81 4.19 -17.10
C HIS A 134 12.45 5.51 -16.42
N SER A 135 13.39 6.45 -16.45
CA SER A 135 13.28 7.73 -15.75
C SER A 135 12.42 8.75 -16.51
N VAL A 136 11.17 8.43 -16.79
CA VAL A 136 10.20 9.35 -17.40
C VAL A 136 9.10 9.66 -16.38
N PRO A 137 8.87 10.95 -16.05
CA PRO A 137 7.81 11.34 -15.12
C PRO A 137 6.43 10.89 -15.61
N GLU A 138 5.63 10.32 -14.71
CA GLU A 138 4.26 9.90 -15.00
C GLU A 138 3.41 11.09 -15.50
N LYS A 139 2.77 10.91 -16.67
CA LYS A 139 1.95 11.96 -17.29
C LYS A 139 0.58 12.12 -16.65
N ASP A 140 0.02 11.02 -16.15
CA ASP A 140 -1.32 10.96 -15.60
C ASP A 140 -1.34 11.38 -14.12
N ALA A 141 -2.38 12.09 -13.70
CA ALA A 141 -2.54 12.50 -12.32
C ALA A 141 -2.92 11.28 -11.46
N ASN A 142 -2.21 11.10 -10.35
CA ASN A 142 -2.44 9.97 -9.46
C ASN A 142 -3.47 10.27 -8.37
N VAL A 143 -3.90 9.26 -7.63
CA VAL A 143 -4.90 9.39 -6.57
C VAL A 143 -4.45 10.30 -5.43
N LEU A 144 -3.16 10.37 -5.11
CA LEU A 144 -2.64 11.26 -4.08
C LEU A 144 -2.75 12.73 -4.51
N GLU A 145 -2.48 13.03 -5.79
CA GLU A 145 -2.73 14.36 -6.38
C GLU A 145 -4.22 14.71 -6.34
N PHE A 146 -5.08 13.75 -6.75
CA PHE A 146 -6.53 13.92 -6.70
C PHE A 146 -7.01 14.24 -5.27
N ILE A 147 -6.56 13.49 -4.27
CA ILE A 147 -6.89 13.74 -2.86
C ILE A 147 -6.34 15.10 -2.40
N ASN A 148 -5.08 15.40 -2.72
CA ASN A 148 -4.46 16.67 -2.33
C ASN A 148 -5.19 17.90 -2.92
N ASN A 149 -5.87 17.73 -4.06
CA ASN A 149 -6.66 18.79 -4.68
C ASN A 149 -8.04 18.98 -4.05
N GLN A 150 -8.49 18.08 -3.18
CA GLN A 150 -9.73 18.26 -2.42
C GLN A 150 -9.51 19.31 -1.29
N PRO A 151 -10.47 20.23 -1.07
CA PRO A 151 -10.31 21.29 -0.07
C PRO A 151 -9.93 20.80 1.33
N ALA A 152 -10.50 19.66 1.77
CA ALA A 152 -10.23 19.10 3.10
C ALA A 152 -8.82 18.53 3.25
N TYR A 153 -8.15 18.17 2.15
CA TYR A 153 -6.85 17.50 2.10
C TYR A 153 -5.71 18.35 1.52
N LYS A 154 -6.02 19.57 1.08
CA LYS A 154 -5.03 20.46 0.45
C LYS A 154 -3.81 20.67 1.33
N ARG A 155 -2.62 20.33 0.82
CA ARG A 155 -1.33 20.39 1.55
C ARG A 155 -1.29 19.48 2.80
N LYS A 156 -2.09 18.40 2.83
CA LYS A 156 -2.14 17.42 3.91
C LYS A 156 -1.82 16.00 3.42
N VAL A 157 -1.26 15.89 2.23
CA VAL A 157 -0.79 14.65 1.63
C VAL A 157 0.73 14.70 1.57
N ALA A 158 1.39 13.74 2.20
CA ALA A 158 2.85 13.66 2.25
C ALA A 158 3.33 12.26 1.83
N VAL A 159 4.47 12.22 1.17
CA VAL A 159 5.12 11.00 0.71
C VAL A 159 6.57 10.99 1.16
N PHE A 160 6.99 9.88 1.77
CA PHE A 160 8.38 9.57 2.11
C PHE A 160 8.73 8.23 1.48
N ALA A 161 9.69 8.23 0.57
CA ALA A 161 10.06 7.04 -0.17
C ALA A 161 11.56 6.79 -0.09
N THR A 162 11.93 5.52 0.04
CA THR A 162 13.34 5.11 -0.05
C THR A 162 13.80 5.19 -1.50
N SER A 163 12.98 4.73 -2.44
CA SER A 163 13.36 4.68 -3.85
C SER A 163 13.26 6.04 -4.55
N LYS A 164 14.30 6.37 -5.33
CA LYS A 164 14.34 7.52 -6.23
C LYS A 164 13.30 7.46 -7.34
N LEU A 165 12.78 6.29 -7.68
CA LEU A 165 11.78 6.14 -8.74
C LEU A 165 10.51 6.94 -8.44
N TYR A 166 10.27 7.28 -7.17
CA TYR A 166 9.12 8.09 -6.75
C TYR A 166 9.13 9.51 -7.30
N ASP A 167 10.28 10.06 -7.70
CA ASP A 167 10.35 11.32 -8.45
C ASP A 167 9.51 11.27 -9.74
N ASN A 168 9.57 10.13 -10.42
CA ASN A 168 8.86 9.91 -11.69
C ASN A 168 7.44 9.39 -11.47
N ILE A 169 7.25 8.42 -10.57
CA ILE A 169 5.93 7.85 -10.23
C ILE A 169 4.95 8.97 -9.82
N LEU A 170 5.42 9.92 -9.02
CA LEU A 170 4.61 11.01 -8.49
C LEU A 170 4.67 12.27 -9.34
N ASN A 171 5.53 12.33 -10.35
CA ASN A 171 5.81 13.53 -11.12
C ASN A 171 5.99 14.77 -10.19
N VAL A 172 7.08 14.78 -9.43
CA VAL A 172 7.35 15.78 -8.38
C VAL A 172 7.14 17.22 -8.86
N LYS A 173 7.50 17.52 -10.12
CA LYS A 173 7.36 18.85 -10.71
C LYS A 173 5.90 19.29 -10.90
N ARG A 174 4.99 18.35 -11.15
CA ARG A 174 3.56 18.62 -11.41
C ARG A 174 2.70 18.48 -10.16
N SER A 175 2.95 17.46 -9.36
CA SER A 175 1.98 16.93 -8.38
C SER A 175 1.58 17.91 -7.28
N GLY A 176 2.46 18.83 -6.90
CA GLY A 176 2.23 19.74 -5.78
C GLY A 176 2.08 19.04 -4.42
N LEU A 177 2.49 17.77 -4.33
CA LEU A 177 2.54 16.98 -3.11
C LEU A 177 3.77 17.38 -2.27
N ILE A 178 3.74 17.04 -0.99
CA ILE A 178 4.91 17.07 -0.13
C ILE A 178 5.61 15.74 -0.30
N ILE A 179 6.76 15.75 -0.97
CA ILE A 179 7.50 14.54 -1.31
C ILE A 179 8.93 14.67 -0.79
N ASN A 180 9.43 13.62 -0.19
CA ASN A 180 10.82 13.44 0.16
C ASN A 180 11.23 11.99 -0.19
N CYS A 181 12.14 11.83 -1.10
CA CYS A 181 12.56 10.52 -1.57
C CYS A 181 14.08 10.42 -1.78
N ASP A 182 14.60 9.21 -1.85
CA ASP A 182 16.01 8.92 -2.00
C ASP A 182 16.86 9.66 -0.94
N SER A 183 17.94 10.26 -1.37
CA SER A 183 18.91 10.98 -0.51
C SER A 183 18.51 12.43 -0.23
N GLU A 184 17.29 12.86 -0.55
CA GLU A 184 16.85 14.21 -0.25
C GLU A 184 16.80 14.48 1.26
N GLU A 185 17.39 15.58 1.67
CA GLU A 185 17.28 16.06 3.06
C GLU A 185 15.92 16.70 3.32
N VAL A 186 15.42 16.53 4.53
CA VAL A 186 14.21 17.21 4.97
C VAL A 186 14.57 18.61 5.44
N HIS A 187 14.29 19.63 4.64
CA HIS A 187 14.56 21.04 4.94
C HIS A 187 13.42 21.71 5.73
N LEU A 188 13.05 21.10 6.86
CA LEU A 188 12.03 21.62 7.76
C LEU A 188 12.67 22.00 9.11
N PRO A 189 12.10 22.97 9.84
CA PRO A 189 12.61 23.34 11.15
C PRO A 189 12.44 22.18 12.15
N GLY A 190 13.41 22.03 13.03
CA GLY A 190 13.40 21.02 14.10
C GLY A 190 14.72 20.27 14.22
N THR A 191 15.15 20.03 15.46
CA THR A 191 16.40 19.31 15.75
C THR A 191 16.37 17.84 15.31
N ALA A 192 15.18 17.23 15.32
CA ALA A 192 15.00 15.85 14.87
C ALA A 192 15.30 15.71 13.36
N PHE A 193 14.80 16.62 12.52
CA PHE A 193 15.12 16.58 11.08
C PHE A 193 16.60 16.84 10.81
N GLN A 194 17.24 17.72 11.58
CA GLN A 194 18.69 17.96 11.46
C GLN A 194 19.47 16.68 11.77
N LEU A 195 19.13 15.98 12.85
CA LEU A 195 19.75 14.72 13.23
C LEU A 195 19.52 13.64 12.16
N LEU A 196 18.29 13.49 11.68
CA LEU A 196 17.96 12.48 10.65
C LEU A 196 18.69 12.76 9.33
N ASN A 197 18.84 14.02 8.94
CA ASN A 197 19.66 14.39 7.77
C ASN A 197 21.14 14.07 8.00
N GLU A 198 21.67 14.30 9.20
CA GLU A 198 23.05 13.92 9.54
C GLU A 198 23.24 12.39 9.51
N GLU A 199 22.34 11.65 10.12
CA GLU A 199 22.33 10.18 10.06
C GLU A 199 22.27 9.68 8.61
N GLN A 200 21.42 10.25 7.77
CA GLN A 200 21.34 9.92 6.36
C GLN A 200 22.67 10.15 5.63
N ARG A 201 23.35 11.28 5.85
CA ARG A 201 24.65 11.58 5.22
C ARG A 201 25.76 10.62 5.67
N LEU A 202 25.70 10.16 6.92
CA LEU A 202 26.71 9.29 7.52
C LEU A 202 26.41 7.81 7.35
N SER A 203 25.15 7.45 7.03
CA SER A 203 24.75 6.06 6.83
C SER A 203 25.29 5.51 5.50
N PRO A 204 25.67 4.22 5.45
CA PRO A 204 26.04 3.61 4.20
C PRO A 204 24.82 3.49 3.29
N GLN A 205 24.99 3.89 2.03
CA GLN A 205 24.00 3.65 0.98
C GLN A 205 24.31 2.29 0.32
N ILE A 206 23.88 1.22 0.97
CA ILE A 206 24.29 -0.15 0.61
C ILE A 206 23.89 -0.51 -0.83
N PHE A 207 22.73 -0.01 -1.27
CA PHE A 207 22.20 -0.26 -2.62
C PHE A 207 22.06 1.03 -3.45
N GLY A 208 22.73 2.11 -3.05
CA GLY A 208 22.63 3.40 -3.71
C GLY A 208 21.39 4.21 -3.32
N GLU A 209 20.62 3.75 -2.33
CA GLU A 209 19.45 4.41 -1.76
C GLU A 209 19.65 4.64 -0.26
N ARG A 210 18.89 5.54 0.34
CA ARG A 210 18.88 5.69 1.81
C ARG A 210 18.26 4.46 2.48
N LEU A 211 18.54 4.28 3.77
CA LEU A 211 17.96 3.17 4.54
C LEU A 211 16.46 3.39 4.78
N ASP A 212 15.66 2.33 4.72
CA ASP A 212 14.24 2.35 5.07
C ASP A 212 13.98 2.89 6.48
N LEU A 213 14.90 2.63 7.40
CA LEU A 213 14.82 3.14 8.76
C LEU A 213 14.86 4.69 8.79
N VAL A 214 15.67 5.31 7.95
CA VAL A 214 15.76 6.77 7.82
C VAL A 214 14.46 7.31 7.21
N THR A 215 13.99 6.69 6.12
CA THR A 215 12.69 7.01 5.50
C THR A 215 11.57 6.97 6.53
N TYR A 216 11.53 5.91 7.32
CA TYR A 216 10.52 5.73 8.37
C TYR A 216 10.56 6.85 9.41
N PHE A 217 11.74 7.16 9.97
CA PHE A 217 11.83 8.17 11.01
C PHE A 217 11.58 9.59 10.49
N GLN A 218 11.99 9.90 9.26
CA GLN A 218 11.62 11.18 8.61
C GLN A 218 10.09 11.29 8.44
N ALA A 219 9.44 10.22 7.96
CA ALA A 219 7.99 10.17 7.81
C ALA A 219 7.27 10.29 9.17
N LYS A 220 7.74 9.57 10.18
CA LYS A 220 7.15 9.59 11.54
C LYS A 220 7.32 10.96 12.19
N GLU A 221 8.48 11.60 12.06
CA GLU A 221 8.71 12.92 12.61
C GLU A 221 7.86 13.98 11.87
N TYR A 222 7.73 13.85 10.53
CA TYR A 222 6.81 14.70 9.78
C TYR A 222 5.35 14.53 10.25
N LEU A 223 4.92 13.29 10.50
CA LEU A 223 3.57 13.02 11.02
C LEU A 223 3.35 13.65 12.40
N LYS A 224 4.34 13.64 13.27
CA LYS A 224 4.27 14.28 14.61
C LYS A 224 4.13 15.79 14.53
N GLU A 225 4.90 16.44 13.67
CA GLU A 225 4.99 17.90 13.62
C GLU A 225 3.93 18.55 12.73
N TYR A 226 3.59 17.92 11.60
CA TYR A 226 2.75 18.50 10.55
C TYR A 226 1.37 17.86 10.40
N HIS A 227 1.12 16.76 11.07
CA HIS A 227 -0.18 16.09 11.13
C HIS A 227 -0.86 15.90 9.76
N PRO A 228 -0.22 15.24 8.76
CA PRO A 228 -0.83 15.00 7.46
C PRO A 228 -2.09 14.13 7.62
N ARG A 229 -3.04 14.30 6.69
CA ARG A 229 -4.24 13.45 6.61
C ARG A 229 -3.99 12.18 5.80
N VAL A 230 -3.04 12.25 4.87
CA VAL A 230 -2.59 11.12 4.07
C VAL A 230 -1.08 11.07 4.12
N LEU A 231 -0.54 9.95 4.57
CA LEU A 231 0.89 9.68 4.60
C LEU A 231 1.16 8.40 3.82
N TYR A 232 1.98 8.50 2.78
CA TYR A 232 2.49 7.37 2.01
C TYR A 232 3.96 7.15 2.39
N ILE A 233 4.32 5.90 2.68
CA ILE A 233 5.69 5.49 2.97
C ILE A 233 6.06 4.36 2.03
N ASN A 234 7.22 4.45 1.36
CA ASN A 234 7.77 3.35 0.57
C ASN A 234 9.01 2.78 1.26
N PHE A 235 9.07 1.44 1.31
CA PHE A 235 10.24 0.66 1.72
C PHE A 235 10.79 -0.11 0.53
N SER A 236 12.12 -0.11 0.34
CA SER A 236 12.80 -0.74 -0.82
C SER A 236 13.82 -1.81 -0.46
N GLU A 237 14.31 -1.88 0.78
CA GLU A 237 15.43 -2.77 1.11
C GLU A 237 15.09 -4.26 0.94
N THR A 238 13.82 -4.67 1.02
CA THR A 238 13.39 -6.04 0.75
C THR A 238 13.68 -6.45 -0.69
N ASP A 239 13.38 -5.60 -1.67
CA ASP A 239 13.69 -5.87 -3.07
C ASP A 239 15.20 -5.95 -3.30
N ASN A 240 15.93 -5.01 -2.74
CA ASN A 240 17.39 -4.94 -2.83
C ASN A 240 18.06 -6.21 -2.28
N TYR A 241 17.66 -6.70 -1.09
CA TYR A 241 18.19 -7.97 -0.55
C TYR A 241 17.72 -9.19 -1.33
N GLY A 242 16.54 -9.15 -1.93
CA GLY A 242 16.07 -10.14 -2.87
C GLY A 242 17.00 -10.25 -4.06
N HIS A 243 17.35 -9.15 -4.73
CA HIS A 243 18.30 -9.10 -5.85
C HIS A 243 19.71 -9.55 -5.46
N ALA A 244 20.16 -9.21 -4.25
CA ALA A 244 21.42 -9.67 -3.71
C ALA A 244 21.45 -11.17 -3.41
N GLY A 245 20.33 -11.88 -3.50
CA GLY A 245 20.21 -13.28 -3.15
C GLY A 245 20.48 -13.58 -1.67
N SER A 246 20.26 -12.61 -0.80
CA SER A 246 20.53 -12.69 0.64
C SER A 246 19.23 -12.89 1.42
N TYR A 247 18.75 -14.13 1.44
CA TYR A 247 17.43 -14.45 2.02
C TYR A 247 17.36 -14.19 3.52
N ASP A 248 18.45 -14.42 4.26
CA ASP A 248 18.51 -14.12 5.69
C ASP A 248 18.45 -12.61 6.00
N TRP A 249 18.98 -11.76 5.12
CA TRP A 249 18.78 -10.31 5.23
C TRP A 249 17.40 -9.89 4.75
N TYR A 250 16.92 -10.45 3.63
CA TYR A 250 15.56 -10.21 3.13
C TYR A 250 14.51 -10.46 4.22
N ILE A 251 14.56 -11.60 4.90
CA ILE A 251 13.64 -11.96 6.00
C ILE A 251 13.82 -11.06 7.23
N SER A 252 15.08 -10.78 7.61
CA SER A 252 15.34 -9.90 8.77
C SER A 252 14.84 -8.47 8.51
N THR A 253 15.00 -7.97 7.28
CA THR A 253 14.50 -6.67 6.84
C THR A 253 12.96 -6.65 6.82
N LEU A 254 12.35 -7.67 6.23
CA LEU A 254 10.89 -7.83 6.21
C LEU A 254 10.28 -7.79 7.62
N HIS A 255 10.87 -8.55 8.55
CA HIS A 255 10.48 -8.53 9.97
C HIS A 255 10.68 -7.16 10.62
N GLY A 256 11.81 -6.51 10.32
CA GLY A 256 12.10 -5.16 10.81
C GLY A 256 11.11 -4.11 10.31
N GLN A 257 10.81 -4.11 9.03
CA GLN A 257 9.85 -3.19 8.40
C GLN A 257 8.43 -3.40 8.94
N GLU A 258 8.01 -4.65 9.18
CA GLU A 258 6.73 -4.94 9.83
C GLU A 258 6.65 -4.32 11.24
N ARG A 259 7.74 -4.35 11.99
CA ARG A 259 7.83 -3.69 13.31
C ARG A 259 7.75 -2.17 13.19
N LEU A 260 8.30 -1.56 12.14
CA LEU A 260 8.15 -0.12 11.87
C LEU A 260 6.69 0.21 11.60
N ILE A 261 5.99 -0.60 10.81
CA ILE A 261 4.55 -0.44 10.53
C ILE A 261 3.73 -0.58 11.82
N ALA A 262 4.05 -1.56 12.65
CA ALA A 262 3.40 -1.76 13.95
C ALA A 262 3.62 -0.57 14.90
N ASP A 263 4.84 -0.05 14.96
CA ASP A 263 5.17 1.13 15.76
C ASP A 263 4.42 2.37 15.29
N LEU A 264 4.34 2.59 13.97
CA LEU A 264 3.58 3.70 13.41
C LEU A 264 2.08 3.57 13.73
N TRP A 265 1.51 2.37 13.57
CA TRP A 265 0.10 2.12 13.91
C TRP A 265 -0.18 2.41 15.38
N ASN A 266 0.63 1.88 16.28
CA ASN A 266 0.48 2.11 17.71
C ASN A 266 0.60 3.60 18.07
N TYR A 267 1.54 4.30 17.42
CA TYR A 267 1.72 5.73 17.62
C TYR A 267 0.48 6.53 17.19
N ILE A 268 -0.05 6.31 15.98
CA ILE A 268 -1.24 7.03 15.50
C ILE A 268 -2.50 6.70 16.31
N GLN A 269 -2.62 5.49 16.87
CA GLN A 269 -3.73 5.15 17.75
C GLN A 269 -3.62 5.82 19.14
N SER A 270 -2.48 6.41 19.47
CA SER A 270 -2.32 7.22 20.69
C SER A 270 -2.70 8.70 20.51
N ILE A 271 -2.93 9.15 19.28
CA ILE A 271 -3.18 10.57 18.94
C ILE A 271 -4.65 10.79 18.62
N PRO A 272 -5.37 11.70 19.29
CA PRO A 272 -6.81 11.91 19.08
C PRO A 272 -7.24 12.22 17.64
N GLN A 273 -6.36 12.86 16.84
CA GLN A 273 -6.64 13.16 15.44
C GLN A 273 -6.74 11.88 14.59
N TYR A 274 -5.94 10.85 14.90
CA TYR A 274 -5.81 9.64 14.09
C TYR A 274 -6.54 8.44 14.67
N LYS A 275 -6.66 8.39 16.01
CA LYS A 275 -7.26 7.28 16.73
C LYS A 275 -8.67 7.00 16.24
N ASP A 276 -8.94 5.74 15.87
CA ASP A 276 -10.23 5.25 15.37
C ASP A 276 -10.76 5.98 14.11
N LYS A 277 -9.91 6.78 13.44
CA LYS A 277 -10.21 7.57 12.24
C LYS A 277 -9.23 7.35 11.10
N THR A 278 -8.35 6.39 11.23
CA THR A 278 -7.29 6.11 10.25
C THR A 278 -7.47 4.74 9.64
N THR A 279 -7.37 4.66 8.33
CA THR A 279 -7.24 3.40 7.60
C THR A 279 -5.77 3.21 7.18
N LEU A 280 -5.22 2.04 7.50
CA LEU A 280 -3.93 1.56 7.04
C LEU A 280 -4.15 0.64 5.84
N LEU A 281 -3.41 0.87 4.76
CA LEU A 281 -3.35 -0.02 3.59
C LEU A 281 -1.89 -0.29 3.24
N ILE A 282 -1.54 -1.56 3.05
CA ILE A 282 -0.20 -2.03 2.70
C ILE A 282 -0.33 -2.86 1.44
N SER A 283 0.52 -2.61 0.45
CA SER A 283 0.63 -3.43 -0.75
C SER A 283 2.05 -3.36 -1.29
N ASN A 284 2.40 -4.30 -2.15
CA ASN A 284 3.66 -4.30 -2.88
C ASN A 284 3.41 -4.00 -4.36
N ASP A 285 4.48 -3.68 -5.06
CA ASP A 285 4.47 -3.31 -6.48
C ASP A 285 4.59 -4.51 -7.42
N HIS A 286 5.31 -5.55 -7.00
CA HIS A 286 5.47 -6.84 -7.67
C HIS A 286 5.89 -7.90 -6.66
N GLY A 287 5.70 -9.15 -7.02
CA GLY A 287 6.28 -10.31 -6.34
C GLY A 287 7.62 -10.69 -6.94
N ARG A 288 8.03 -11.93 -6.69
CA ARG A 288 9.27 -12.52 -7.19
C ARG A 288 9.01 -13.94 -7.69
N GLY A 289 9.95 -14.51 -8.46
CA GLY A 289 9.80 -15.86 -8.98
C GLY A 289 9.67 -16.91 -7.88
N ASP A 290 8.86 -17.94 -8.15
CA ASP A 290 8.54 -19.01 -7.20
C ASP A 290 8.70 -20.40 -7.79
N LYS A 291 8.28 -20.64 -9.03
CA LYS A 291 8.34 -21.96 -9.68
C LYS A 291 9.75 -22.50 -9.84
N VAL A 292 10.72 -21.63 -10.02
CA VAL A 292 12.14 -21.98 -10.07
C VAL A 292 12.82 -21.32 -8.89
N LYS A 293 13.37 -22.10 -7.97
CA LYS A 293 13.94 -21.61 -6.71
C LYS A 293 14.91 -20.44 -6.92
N SER A 294 15.80 -20.49 -7.91
CA SER A 294 16.74 -19.39 -8.17
C SER A 294 16.07 -18.09 -8.61
N GLN A 295 14.84 -18.14 -9.12
CA GLN A 295 14.11 -16.94 -9.55
C GLN A 295 13.52 -16.10 -8.41
N TRP A 296 13.58 -16.58 -7.16
CA TRP A 296 13.20 -15.75 -6.02
C TRP A 296 14.03 -14.47 -5.91
N THR A 297 15.24 -14.45 -6.49
CA THR A 297 16.12 -13.28 -6.53
C THR A 297 15.73 -12.26 -7.60
N SER A 298 14.68 -12.55 -8.39
CA SER A 298 14.38 -11.76 -9.58
C SER A 298 12.87 -11.61 -9.79
N HIS A 299 12.51 -10.63 -10.60
CA HIS A 299 11.16 -10.32 -11.03
C HIS A 299 11.20 -9.78 -12.49
N GLY A 300 10.06 -9.37 -13.02
CA GLY A 300 9.99 -8.77 -14.35
C GLY A 300 9.20 -9.63 -15.36
N PRO A 301 9.10 -9.18 -16.63
CA PRO A 301 8.18 -9.75 -17.63
C PRO A 301 8.49 -11.21 -18.01
N GLY A 302 9.73 -11.64 -17.79
CA GLY A 302 10.16 -13.04 -18.02
C GLY A 302 9.81 -13.98 -16.86
N ILE A 303 9.32 -13.48 -15.73
CA ILE A 303 9.04 -14.23 -14.52
C ILE A 303 7.55 -14.09 -14.18
N GLN A 304 6.77 -15.06 -14.59
CA GLN A 304 5.29 -15.00 -14.49
C GLN A 304 4.78 -14.82 -13.07
N ASP A 305 5.43 -15.44 -12.09
CA ASP A 305 5.00 -15.40 -10.69
C ASP A 305 5.28 -14.04 -10.03
N SER A 306 6.09 -13.19 -10.66
CA SER A 306 6.36 -11.83 -10.14
C SER A 306 5.16 -10.88 -10.24
N LYS A 307 4.07 -11.27 -10.91
CA LYS A 307 2.80 -10.54 -10.84
C LYS A 307 2.02 -10.77 -9.55
N ASP A 308 2.39 -11.80 -8.78
CA ASP A 308 1.66 -12.29 -7.62
C ASP A 308 1.95 -11.39 -6.41
N ILE A 309 0.97 -10.59 -6.00
CA ILE A 309 1.07 -9.60 -4.95
C ILE A 309 0.01 -9.79 -3.86
N PHE A 310 -0.03 -8.89 -2.89
CA PHE A 310 -1.01 -8.89 -1.80
C PHE A 310 -1.52 -7.48 -1.49
N ILE A 311 -2.66 -7.41 -0.81
CA ILE A 311 -3.20 -6.19 -0.21
C ILE A 311 -3.61 -6.50 1.22
N LEU A 312 -3.09 -5.75 2.18
CA LEU A 312 -3.45 -5.84 3.58
C LEU A 312 -4.04 -4.50 4.01
N ALA A 313 -5.16 -4.51 4.70
CA ALA A 313 -5.75 -3.26 5.15
C ALA A 313 -6.56 -3.42 6.43
N MET A 314 -6.61 -2.36 7.24
CA MET A 314 -7.51 -2.26 8.40
C MET A 314 -7.91 -0.81 8.64
N GLY A 315 -9.11 -0.60 9.16
CA GLY A 315 -9.63 0.74 9.45
C GLY A 315 -11.08 0.73 9.93
N PRO A 316 -11.60 1.88 10.37
CA PRO A 316 -12.91 1.95 11.03
C PRO A 316 -14.10 1.64 10.12
N ASP A 317 -13.97 1.85 8.80
CA ASP A 317 -15.02 1.56 7.82
C ASP A 317 -14.94 0.14 7.23
N MET A 318 -13.91 -0.61 7.59
CA MET A 318 -13.69 -1.96 7.09
C MET A 318 -14.32 -3.01 8.01
N PRO A 319 -15.05 -4.02 7.47
CA PRO A 319 -15.40 -5.19 8.26
C PRO A 319 -14.17 -6.05 8.54
N PRO A 320 -13.96 -6.53 9.78
CA PRO A 320 -12.80 -7.33 10.16
C PRO A 320 -12.97 -8.79 9.72
N LEU A 321 -12.78 -9.07 8.43
CA LEU A 321 -12.98 -10.39 7.84
C LEU A 321 -11.73 -11.28 7.92
N GLY A 322 -10.59 -10.72 8.33
CA GLY A 322 -9.34 -11.46 8.47
C GLY A 322 -8.72 -11.88 7.13
N GLU A 323 -8.14 -13.06 7.11
CA GLU A 323 -7.55 -13.64 5.91
C GLU A 323 -8.66 -14.06 4.93
N MET A 324 -8.64 -13.47 3.73
CA MET A 324 -9.63 -13.75 2.70
C MET A 324 -9.38 -15.12 2.06
N ASN A 325 -10.41 -15.95 2.04
CA ASN A 325 -10.35 -17.34 1.59
C ASN A 325 -11.36 -17.69 0.48
N ASN A 326 -12.00 -16.68 -0.08
CA ASN A 326 -12.90 -16.85 -1.22
C ASN A 326 -12.11 -16.85 -2.53
N ASP A 327 -12.55 -17.65 -3.50
CA ASP A 327 -12.00 -17.61 -4.86
C ASP A 327 -12.31 -16.23 -5.47
N GLN A 328 -11.30 -15.40 -5.55
CA GLN A 328 -11.41 -14.02 -6.00
C GLN A 328 -10.13 -13.59 -6.72
N GLN A 329 -10.30 -12.85 -7.82
CA GLN A 329 -9.22 -12.17 -8.50
C GLN A 329 -9.35 -10.66 -8.30
N LEU A 330 -8.33 -10.06 -7.68
CA LEU A 330 -8.17 -8.63 -7.56
C LEU A 330 -6.93 -8.17 -8.35
N TYR A 331 -6.87 -6.88 -8.62
CA TYR A 331 -5.75 -6.26 -9.31
C TYR A 331 -5.23 -5.03 -8.55
N GLN A 332 -3.95 -4.78 -8.68
CA GLN A 332 -3.24 -3.68 -8.03
C GLN A 332 -3.90 -2.32 -8.32
N GLY A 333 -4.31 -2.06 -9.55
CA GLY A 333 -4.95 -0.81 -9.95
C GLY A 333 -6.26 -0.49 -9.22
N GLN A 334 -6.89 -1.47 -8.54
CA GLN A 334 -8.08 -1.21 -7.73
C GLN A 334 -7.76 -0.42 -6.44
N ILE A 335 -6.49 -0.33 -6.07
CA ILE A 335 -6.05 0.36 -4.83
C ILE A 335 -6.37 1.85 -4.93
N ALA A 336 -6.10 2.52 -6.05
CA ALA A 336 -6.32 3.96 -6.19
C ALA A 336 -7.77 4.38 -5.85
N ALA A 337 -8.75 3.77 -6.50
CA ALA A 337 -10.16 4.04 -6.24
C ALA A 337 -10.57 3.64 -4.81
N THR A 338 -9.97 2.59 -4.25
CA THR A 338 -10.22 2.13 -2.88
C THR A 338 -9.74 3.15 -1.85
N LEU A 339 -8.56 3.72 -2.03
CA LEU A 339 -8.01 4.77 -1.16
C LEU A 339 -8.92 6.01 -1.15
N ALA A 340 -9.32 6.51 -2.32
CA ALA A 340 -10.25 7.63 -2.41
C ALA A 340 -11.58 7.31 -1.72
N LYS A 341 -12.10 6.10 -1.94
CA LYS A 341 -13.39 5.66 -1.39
C LYS A 341 -13.39 5.60 0.14
N PHE A 342 -12.26 5.26 0.80
CA PHE A 342 -12.14 5.35 2.26
C PHE A 342 -12.36 6.78 2.77
N LEU A 343 -11.92 7.77 2.02
CA LEU A 343 -12.12 9.20 2.36
C LEU A 343 -13.49 9.75 1.91
N GLY A 344 -14.38 8.90 1.41
CA GLY A 344 -15.69 9.32 0.89
C GLY A 344 -15.63 10.02 -0.46
N LEU A 345 -14.53 9.87 -1.19
CA LEU A 345 -14.29 10.45 -2.51
C LEU A 345 -14.48 9.40 -3.60
N ASP A 346 -14.86 9.83 -4.78
CA ASP A 346 -14.87 9.00 -5.98
C ASP A 346 -13.73 9.48 -6.88
N TYR A 347 -12.70 8.63 -7.03
CA TYR A 347 -11.52 8.96 -7.83
C TYR A 347 -11.91 9.02 -9.31
N VAL A 348 -11.78 10.20 -9.88
CA VAL A 348 -12.04 10.48 -11.30
C VAL A 348 -10.77 11.06 -11.92
N ALA A 349 -10.37 10.55 -13.06
CA ALA A 349 -9.20 10.98 -13.81
C ALA A 349 -9.53 11.02 -15.31
N ASP A 350 -8.66 11.64 -16.11
CA ASP A 350 -8.78 11.69 -17.57
C ASP A 350 -8.41 10.36 -18.28
N HIS A 351 -8.04 9.35 -17.49
CA HIS A 351 -7.69 8.00 -17.92
C HIS A 351 -8.63 6.96 -17.27
N PRO A 352 -8.65 5.70 -17.73
CA PRO A 352 -9.41 4.64 -17.09
C PRO A 352 -8.95 4.42 -15.62
N VAL A 353 -9.89 4.11 -14.74
CA VAL A 353 -9.61 3.77 -13.34
C VAL A 353 -10.33 2.47 -13.01
N MET A 354 -9.62 1.50 -12.45
CA MET A 354 -10.22 0.26 -11.96
C MET A 354 -11.15 0.53 -10.78
N PRO A 355 -12.28 -0.22 -10.66
CA PRO A 355 -13.23 -0.01 -9.58
C PRO A 355 -12.61 -0.33 -8.22
N PHE A 356 -13.06 0.35 -7.16
CA PHE A 356 -12.64 0.05 -5.79
C PHE A 356 -13.01 -1.38 -5.37
N ILE A 357 -12.40 -1.89 -4.31
CA ILE A 357 -12.63 -3.23 -3.76
C ILE A 357 -13.84 -3.19 -2.79
N PRO A 358 -15.03 -3.67 -3.20
CA PRO A 358 -16.26 -3.47 -2.41
C PRO A 358 -16.24 -4.17 -1.05
N THR A 359 -15.55 -5.31 -0.95
CA THR A 359 -15.46 -6.11 0.29
C THR A 359 -14.72 -5.39 1.42
N MET A 360 -13.95 -4.35 1.10
CA MET A 360 -13.28 -3.52 2.10
C MET A 360 -14.21 -2.54 2.84
N PHE A 361 -15.47 -2.45 2.44
CA PHE A 361 -16.42 -1.48 3.02
C PHE A 361 -17.58 -2.18 3.72
N LYS A 362 -17.94 -1.68 4.91
CA LYS A 362 -19.19 -2.06 5.58
C LYS A 362 -20.37 -1.68 4.70
N LYS A 363 -21.37 -2.56 4.65
CA LYS A 363 -22.61 -2.33 3.91
C LYS A 363 -23.54 -1.38 4.68
#